data_6126f3e7499ad6cace3a79f8c4642544
#
_entry.id   6126f3e7499ad6cace3a79f8c4642544
#
_cell.length_a   1.000
_cell.length_b   1.000
_cell.length_c   1.000
_cell.angle_alpha   90.00
_cell.angle_beta   90.00
_cell.angle_gamma   90.00
#
_symmetry.space_group_name_H-M   'P 1'
#
loop_
_entity.id
_entity.type
_entity.pdbx_description
1 polymer ?
#
loop_
_entity_poly.entity_id
_entity_poly.type
_entity_poly.pdbx_seq_one_letter_code
_entity_poly.pdbx_strand_id
1 'polypeptide(L)'
;MKYTTLLKAVSILALLFTITACEEEKEGNTTVIEKPGGTITVIEDAGEPAGRPSIKVERIDPYENMQISDWLDEDTVIVAKDNEALEKMSLAELSDAYPRSLYVYHLDTKEYELLKERENAFLGEAALSADKGYLLYSEVSLGDPVYYMMNLDTGEEVGLYGESIGGAMSARWADNDTIIGAAYSGGAYMATKAGEITTIDELQEEALFIVHKMKDKWYYNTSADETLQVLDLATKEKASLGLEHVYDVVPSPSGDQLLVLQQVGDRSTLVWCDETGGNRKTIAEGAELGGVSWSQDQRMIAYSLKADVSGTTHGLYVYDMLSDESTQIAVGIGNTVTRWSPSGESLAYTEWSGTQFNSHIVHIDSSL
;
A
#
# COMPACT_ATOMS: atom_id res chain seq x y z
N MET A 1 32.12 -58.16 58.48
CA MET A 1 32.45 -57.30 59.63
C MET A 1 31.56 -56.09 59.47
N LYS A 2 30.45 -56.05 60.24
CA LYS A 2 30.29 -55.33 61.50
C LYS A 2 30.49 -53.83 61.30
N TYR A 3 29.60 -52.88 61.58
CA TYR A 3 28.51 -52.66 62.54
C TYR A 3 27.62 -51.50 61.96
N THR A 4 26.34 -51.53 61.91
CA THR A 4 25.28 -51.13 62.88
C THR A 4 25.41 -49.77 63.56
N THR A 5 24.31 -49.05 63.41
CA THR A 5 23.54 -48.24 64.43
C THR A 5 23.86 -46.72 64.41
N LEU A 6 22.95 -45.81 64.56
CA LEU A 6 21.64 -45.68 65.23
C LEU A 6 21.00 -44.30 64.87
N LEU A 7 19.70 -44.26 64.91
CA LEU A 7 18.80 -43.13 65.01
C LEU A 7 19.26 -41.95 65.84
N LYS A 8 18.98 -40.75 65.49
CA LYS A 8 18.29 -39.77 66.32
C LYS A 8 17.53 -38.75 65.52
N ALA A 9 16.24 -38.70 65.67
CA ALA A 9 15.33 -37.66 65.21
C ALA A 9 15.59 -36.38 66.00
N VAL A 10 15.69 -35.26 65.29
CA VAL A 10 15.51 -33.92 65.89
C VAL A 10 14.59 -33.16 64.97
N SER A 11 13.38 -32.94 65.37
CA SER A 11 12.40 -32.04 64.78
C SER A 11 12.88 -30.63 64.98
N ILE A 12 13.15 -29.95 63.86
CA ILE A 12 13.26 -28.50 63.79
C ILE A 12 12.18 -27.99 62.82
N LEU A 13 11.23 -27.30 63.47
CA LEU A 13 10.17 -26.55 62.82
C LEU A 13 10.81 -25.36 62.11
N ALA A 14 11.00 -25.46 60.79
CA ALA A 14 11.42 -24.33 59.94
C ALA A 14 10.17 -23.70 59.34
N LEU A 15 9.87 -22.49 59.78
CA LEU A 15 8.90 -21.59 59.16
C LEU A 15 9.27 -21.38 57.68
N LEU A 16 8.45 -21.90 56.80
CA LEU A 16 8.46 -21.50 55.37
C LEU A 16 7.85 -20.11 55.27
N PHE A 17 8.69 -19.08 55.13
CA PHE A 17 8.28 -17.83 54.52
C PHE A 17 8.16 -18.09 53.04
N THR A 18 6.95 -18.30 52.54
CA THR A 18 6.62 -18.16 51.14
C THR A 18 6.63 -16.67 50.83
N ILE A 19 7.73 -16.20 50.25
CA ILE A 19 7.74 -14.94 49.53
C ILE A 19 6.97 -15.21 48.26
N THR A 20 5.68 -14.87 48.24
CA THR A 20 4.95 -14.65 47.01
C THR A 20 5.51 -13.35 46.42
N ALA A 21 6.46 -13.48 45.51
CA ALA A 21 6.71 -12.45 44.53
C ALA A 21 5.46 -12.40 43.67
N CYS A 22 4.57 -11.47 43.89
CA CYS A 22 3.66 -11.00 42.88
C CYS A 22 4.55 -10.32 41.84
N GLU A 23 4.90 -11.01 40.78
CA GLU A 23 5.16 -10.40 39.52
C GLU A 23 3.81 -9.80 39.12
N GLU A 24 3.67 -8.49 39.23
CA GLU A 24 2.67 -7.76 38.48
C GLU A 24 3.05 -7.94 37.01
N GLU A 25 2.42 -8.90 36.33
CA GLU A 25 2.31 -8.84 34.87
C GLU A 25 1.61 -7.50 34.59
N LYS A 26 2.38 -6.55 34.04
CA LYS A 26 1.82 -5.39 33.38
C LYS A 26 1.02 -5.93 32.18
N GLU A 27 -0.29 -6.00 32.33
CA GLU A 27 -1.19 -6.17 31.20
C GLU A 27 -0.93 -4.99 30.27
N GLY A 28 -0.23 -5.24 29.17
CA GLY A 28 -0.18 -4.33 28.05
C GLY A 28 -1.62 -4.12 27.55
N ASN A 29 -1.99 -2.90 27.28
CA ASN A 29 -3.30 -2.60 26.70
C ASN A 29 -3.41 -3.33 25.35
N THR A 30 -4.20 -4.38 25.31
CA THR A 30 -4.47 -5.15 24.12
C THR A 30 -5.90 -4.86 23.69
N THR A 31 -6.08 -4.22 22.56
CA THR A 31 -7.40 -4.00 21.96
C THR A 31 -7.70 -5.13 21.00
N VAL A 32 -8.75 -5.91 21.30
CA VAL A 32 -9.22 -7.00 20.44
C VAL A 32 -10.39 -6.50 19.60
N ILE A 33 -10.24 -6.56 18.28
CA ILE A 33 -11.26 -6.16 17.31
C ILE A 33 -11.73 -7.42 16.59
N GLU A 34 -13.02 -7.76 16.70
CA GLU A 34 -13.62 -8.89 16.01
C GLU A 34 -13.93 -8.53 14.55
N LYS A 35 -13.49 -9.36 13.61
CA LYS A 35 -13.86 -9.28 12.18
C LYS A 35 -14.53 -10.58 11.72
N PRO A 36 -15.37 -10.56 10.70
CA PRO A 36 -15.85 -11.79 10.06
C PRO A 36 -14.67 -12.64 9.58
N GLY A 37 -14.55 -13.85 10.13
CA GLY A 37 -13.48 -14.80 9.79
C GLY A 37 -12.20 -14.74 10.66
N GLY A 38 -12.15 -13.87 11.70
CA GLY A 38 -11.03 -13.84 12.65
C GLY A 38 -11.02 -12.63 13.57
N THR A 39 -10.11 -12.68 14.54
CA THR A 39 -9.93 -11.62 15.52
C THR A 39 -8.64 -10.88 15.18
N ILE A 40 -8.69 -9.56 15.11
CA ILE A 40 -7.48 -8.71 15.02
C ILE A 40 -7.13 -8.30 16.46
N THR A 41 -5.92 -8.60 16.88
CA THR A 41 -5.39 -8.16 18.16
C THR A 41 -4.42 -7.02 17.89
N VAL A 42 -4.75 -5.83 18.32
CA VAL A 42 -3.82 -4.70 18.36
C VAL A 42 -3.06 -4.79 19.68
N ILE A 43 -1.76 -5.04 19.61
CA ILE A 43 -0.87 -5.11 20.78
C ILE A 43 -0.15 -3.77 20.86
N GLU A 44 -0.47 -3.00 21.89
CA GLU A 44 0.39 -1.86 22.27
C GLU A 44 1.68 -2.42 22.85
N ASP A 45 2.82 -2.09 22.23
CA ASP A 45 4.12 -2.58 22.70
C ASP A 45 4.42 -2.05 24.11
N ALA A 46 4.60 -2.96 25.08
CA ALA A 46 4.79 -2.64 26.50
C ALA A 46 6.24 -2.25 26.82
N GLY A 47 6.96 -1.60 25.91
CA GLY A 47 8.34 -1.18 26.03
C GLY A 47 8.50 0.31 26.36
N GLU A 48 8.75 0.63 27.63
CA GLU A 48 9.09 1.94 28.25
C GLU A 48 8.00 3.03 28.20
N PRO A 49 7.94 3.99 29.15
CA PRO A 49 6.99 5.08 29.14
C PRO A 49 7.40 6.12 28.09
N ALA A 50 7.39 5.73 26.84
CA ALA A 50 7.31 6.63 25.74
C ALA A 50 5.97 7.35 25.80
N GLY A 51 5.93 8.60 25.40
CA GLY A 51 4.73 9.40 25.35
C GLY A 51 3.58 8.64 24.69
N ARG A 52 2.35 9.05 24.94
CA ARG A 52 1.15 8.43 24.36
C ARG A 52 1.38 8.18 22.88
N PRO A 53 1.03 6.97 22.35
CA PRO A 53 1.18 6.71 20.93
C PRO A 53 0.51 7.84 20.15
N SER A 54 1.22 8.40 19.19
CA SER A 54 0.73 9.51 18.36
C SER A 54 -0.46 9.10 17.49
N ILE A 55 -0.67 7.78 17.34
CA ILE A 55 -1.69 7.16 16.50
C ILE A 55 -2.45 6.12 17.32
N LYS A 56 -3.78 6.21 17.30
CA LYS A 56 -4.68 5.25 17.93
C LYS A 56 -5.69 4.73 16.92
N VAL A 57 -5.82 3.42 16.84
CA VAL A 57 -6.91 2.80 16.06
C VAL A 57 -8.21 2.87 16.87
N GLU A 58 -9.22 3.51 16.30
CA GLU A 58 -10.55 3.60 16.91
C GLU A 58 -11.42 2.40 16.56
N ARG A 59 -11.45 2.03 15.28
CA ARG A 59 -12.18 0.87 14.76
C ARG A 59 -11.65 0.43 13.41
N ILE A 60 -12.03 -0.78 12.99
CA ILE A 60 -11.78 -1.31 11.64
C ILE A 60 -13.10 -1.83 11.08
N ASP A 61 -13.53 -1.28 9.96
CA ASP A 61 -14.76 -1.66 9.27
C ASP A 61 -14.41 -2.60 8.10
N PRO A 62 -14.92 -3.85 8.09
CA PRO A 62 -14.67 -4.79 7.00
C PRO A 62 -15.67 -4.64 5.86
N TYR A 63 -15.19 -4.83 4.63
CA TYR A 63 -15.96 -4.82 3.39
C TYR A 63 -15.61 -6.04 2.56
N GLU A 64 -16.52 -7.02 2.48
CA GLU A 64 -16.29 -8.27 1.77
C GLU A 64 -16.59 -8.15 0.28
N ASN A 65 -15.87 -8.94 -0.52
CA ASN A 65 -16.03 -9.05 -1.97
C ASN A 65 -15.98 -7.69 -2.69
N MET A 66 -15.08 -6.81 -2.26
CA MET A 66 -14.76 -5.57 -2.95
C MET A 66 -13.30 -5.15 -2.73
N GLN A 67 -12.76 -4.44 -3.70
CA GLN A 67 -11.47 -3.78 -3.63
C GLN A 67 -11.69 -2.27 -3.64
N ILE A 68 -11.41 -1.61 -2.53
CA ILE A 68 -11.38 -0.14 -2.48
C ILE A 68 -10.14 0.33 -3.26
N SER A 69 -10.36 1.12 -4.29
CA SER A 69 -9.31 1.60 -5.19
C SER A 69 -8.88 3.02 -4.89
N ASP A 70 -9.82 3.91 -4.56
CA ASP A 70 -9.53 5.32 -4.20
C ASP A 70 -10.71 5.95 -3.46
N TRP A 71 -10.48 7.13 -2.87
CA TRP A 71 -11.47 7.91 -2.14
C TRP A 71 -11.97 9.08 -3.00
N LEU A 72 -13.28 9.15 -3.21
CA LEU A 72 -13.90 10.31 -3.84
C LEU A 72 -14.03 11.46 -2.82
N ASP A 73 -14.53 11.14 -1.64
CA ASP A 73 -14.61 12.00 -0.46
C ASP A 73 -14.54 11.15 0.83
N GLU A 74 -14.87 11.70 2.01
CA GLU A 74 -14.78 10.97 3.29
C GLU A 74 -15.78 9.81 3.42
N ASP A 75 -16.91 9.90 2.72
CA ASP A 75 -18.02 8.95 2.83
C ASP A 75 -18.24 8.13 1.55
N THR A 76 -17.40 8.36 0.52
CA THR A 76 -17.58 7.78 -0.81
C THR A 76 -16.27 7.27 -1.39
N VAL A 77 -16.27 6.01 -1.85
CA VAL A 77 -15.07 5.37 -2.42
C VAL A 77 -15.35 4.79 -3.81
N ILE A 78 -14.30 4.73 -4.63
CA ILE A 78 -14.29 3.95 -5.87
C ILE A 78 -13.91 2.53 -5.53
N VAL A 79 -14.72 1.57 -5.97
CA VAL A 79 -14.48 0.15 -5.71
C VAL A 79 -14.52 -0.68 -7.00
N ALA A 80 -13.71 -1.75 -7.04
CA ALA A 80 -13.80 -2.80 -8.04
C ALA A 80 -14.45 -4.03 -7.40
N LYS A 81 -15.47 -4.60 -8.06
CA LYS A 81 -16.25 -5.71 -7.55
C LYS A 81 -16.75 -6.59 -8.69
N ASP A 82 -16.87 -7.90 -8.45
CA ASP A 82 -17.45 -8.83 -9.38
C ASP A 82 -18.92 -8.43 -9.69
N ASN A 83 -19.25 -8.37 -10.98
CA ASN A 83 -20.57 -7.96 -11.47
C ASN A 83 -21.40 -9.19 -11.88
N GLU A 84 -22.15 -9.73 -10.95
CA GLU A 84 -23.02 -10.89 -11.17
C GLU A 84 -24.26 -10.58 -12.02
N ALA A 85 -24.50 -9.30 -12.38
CA ALA A 85 -25.55 -8.94 -13.33
C ALA A 85 -25.15 -9.21 -14.79
N LEU A 86 -23.85 -9.34 -15.05
CA LEU A 86 -23.31 -9.77 -16.34
C LEU A 86 -23.21 -11.30 -16.41
N GLU A 87 -23.08 -11.83 -17.62
CA GLU A 87 -22.75 -13.23 -17.81
C GLU A 87 -21.31 -13.51 -17.37
N LYS A 88 -21.04 -14.76 -16.98
CA LYS A 88 -19.67 -15.19 -16.69
C LYS A 88 -18.78 -15.04 -17.91
N MET A 89 -17.48 -14.90 -17.66
CA MET A 89 -16.48 -14.69 -18.70
C MET A 89 -16.55 -15.80 -19.75
N SER A 90 -16.53 -15.44 -21.03
CA SER A 90 -16.59 -16.40 -22.14
C SER A 90 -15.26 -17.09 -22.42
N LEU A 91 -14.14 -16.57 -21.88
CA LEU A 91 -12.80 -17.13 -22.03
C LEU A 91 -12.68 -18.41 -21.19
N ALA A 92 -12.24 -19.50 -21.80
CA ALA A 92 -12.24 -20.84 -21.17
C ALA A 92 -11.49 -20.87 -19.83
N GLU A 93 -10.38 -20.14 -19.73
CA GLU A 93 -9.54 -20.05 -18.53
C GLU A 93 -10.21 -19.25 -17.40
N LEU A 94 -11.20 -18.42 -17.72
CA LEU A 94 -11.91 -17.52 -16.79
C LEU A 94 -13.40 -17.82 -16.68
N SER A 95 -13.88 -18.95 -17.25
CA SER A 95 -15.31 -19.28 -17.40
C SER A 95 -16.08 -19.43 -16.09
N ASP A 96 -15.39 -19.55 -14.96
CA ASP A 96 -16.00 -19.61 -13.65
C ASP A 96 -16.13 -18.24 -12.96
N ALA A 97 -15.44 -17.22 -13.51
CA ALA A 97 -15.43 -15.88 -12.95
C ALA A 97 -16.49 -14.96 -13.59
N TYR A 98 -17.00 -14.02 -12.83
CA TYR A 98 -17.74 -12.88 -13.35
C TYR A 98 -16.79 -11.76 -13.75
N PRO A 99 -17.16 -10.93 -14.75
CA PRO A 99 -16.46 -9.69 -15.02
C PRO A 99 -16.43 -8.81 -13.78
N ARG A 100 -15.37 -8.06 -13.60
CA ARG A 100 -15.28 -7.08 -12.51
C ARG A 100 -15.58 -5.69 -13.04
N SER A 101 -16.48 -4.98 -12.38
CA SER A 101 -16.91 -3.63 -12.72
C SER A 101 -16.46 -2.63 -11.66
N LEU A 102 -16.41 -1.36 -12.04
CA LEU A 102 -16.14 -0.24 -11.13
C LEU A 102 -17.43 0.39 -10.67
N TYR A 103 -17.48 0.73 -9.40
CA TYR A 103 -18.62 1.36 -8.75
C TYR A 103 -18.17 2.53 -7.88
N VAL A 104 -19.05 3.50 -7.74
CA VAL A 104 -19.07 4.42 -6.59
C VAL A 104 -19.78 3.70 -5.47
N TYR A 105 -19.20 3.65 -4.29
CA TYR A 105 -19.79 3.04 -3.10
C TYR A 105 -19.89 4.06 -1.98
N HIS A 106 -21.12 4.22 -1.46
CA HIS A 106 -21.43 5.13 -0.36
C HIS A 106 -21.32 4.39 0.96
N LEU A 107 -20.38 4.77 1.82
CA LEU A 107 -20.09 4.08 3.08
C LEU A 107 -21.26 4.12 4.07
N ASP A 108 -21.99 5.23 4.13
CA ASP A 108 -23.11 5.43 5.04
C ASP A 108 -24.34 4.64 4.64
N THR A 109 -24.76 4.75 3.36
CA THR A 109 -25.98 4.10 2.86
C THR A 109 -25.74 2.67 2.43
N LYS A 110 -24.47 2.29 2.19
CA LYS A 110 -24.05 0.99 1.65
C LYS A 110 -24.59 0.71 0.24
N GLU A 111 -24.84 1.75 -0.52
CA GLU A 111 -25.35 1.68 -1.87
C GLU A 111 -24.21 1.73 -2.89
N TYR A 112 -24.40 0.97 -4.00
CA TYR A 112 -23.49 0.95 -5.14
C TYR A 112 -24.13 1.70 -6.30
N GLU A 113 -23.37 2.58 -6.92
CA GLU A 113 -23.69 3.19 -8.20
C GLU A 113 -22.71 2.64 -9.25
N LEU A 114 -23.22 2.01 -10.32
CA LEU A 114 -22.38 1.48 -11.39
C LEU A 114 -21.68 2.63 -12.13
N LEU A 115 -20.36 2.63 -12.10
CA LEU A 115 -19.56 3.64 -12.76
C LEU A 115 -19.09 3.16 -14.14
N LYS A 116 -18.60 1.92 -14.22
CA LYS A 116 -18.09 1.32 -15.44
C LYS A 116 -18.19 -0.18 -15.43
N GLU A 117 -18.62 -0.77 -16.58
CA GLU A 117 -18.60 -2.21 -16.80
C GLU A 117 -18.02 -2.58 -18.16
N ARG A 118 -17.49 -3.79 -18.25
CA ARG A 118 -17.05 -4.45 -19.48
C ARG A 118 -17.38 -5.93 -19.42
N GLU A 119 -17.93 -6.47 -20.49
CA GLU A 119 -18.02 -7.91 -20.67
C GLU A 119 -16.62 -8.51 -20.87
N ASN A 120 -16.39 -9.70 -20.31
CA ASN A 120 -15.13 -10.44 -20.48
C ASN A 120 -13.85 -9.72 -20.03
N ALA A 121 -13.96 -8.84 -19.02
CA ALA A 121 -12.82 -8.14 -18.46
C ALA A 121 -12.94 -7.92 -16.95
N PHE A 122 -11.78 -7.80 -16.28
CA PHE A 122 -11.66 -7.33 -14.91
C PHE A 122 -11.19 -5.88 -14.94
N LEU A 123 -12.05 -4.97 -14.51
CA LEU A 123 -11.66 -3.58 -14.29
C LEU A 123 -11.04 -3.42 -12.90
N GLY A 124 -10.00 -2.61 -12.80
CA GLY A 124 -9.28 -2.40 -11.54
C GLY A 124 -8.23 -1.30 -11.61
N GLU A 125 -7.34 -1.27 -10.61
CA GLU A 125 -6.27 -0.27 -10.47
C GLU A 125 -6.77 1.18 -10.65
N ALA A 126 -7.99 1.45 -10.19
CA ALA A 126 -8.61 2.73 -10.40
C ALA A 126 -7.98 3.81 -9.48
N ALA A 127 -7.66 4.96 -10.05
CA ALA A 127 -7.07 6.10 -9.36
C ALA A 127 -7.68 7.41 -9.88
N LEU A 128 -8.13 8.26 -8.98
CA LEU A 128 -8.72 9.55 -9.31
C LEU A 128 -7.64 10.60 -9.62
N SER A 129 -7.95 11.53 -10.52
CA SER A 129 -7.19 12.77 -10.65
C SER A 129 -7.33 13.60 -9.35
N ALA A 130 -6.40 14.53 -9.10
CA ALA A 130 -6.41 15.33 -7.88
C ALA A 130 -7.69 16.16 -7.69
N ASP A 131 -8.30 16.62 -8.79
CA ASP A 131 -9.59 17.36 -8.80
C ASP A 131 -10.82 16.42 -8.77
N LYS A 132 -10.61 15.10 -8.73
CA LYS A 132 -11.66 14.07 -8.74
C LYS A 132 -12.56 14.09 -9.98
N GLY A 133 -12.17 14.80 -11.05
CA GLY A 133 -12.94 14.87 -12.30
C GLY A 133 -12.67 13.74 -13.28
N TYR A 134 -11.58 13.01 -13.10
CA TYR A 134 -11.19 11.92 -13.99
C TYR A 134 -10.76 10.67 -13.21
N LEU A 135 -11.02 9.51 -13.81
CA LEU A 135 -10.60 8.21 -13.31
C LEU A 135 -9.64 7.55 -14.31
N LEU A 136 -8.43 7.22 -13.85
CA LEU A 136 -7.53 6.30 -14.52
C LEU A 136 -7.85 4.89 -14.04
N TYR A 137 -8.00 3.90 -14.93
CA TYR A 137 -8.24 2.52 -14.55
C TYR A 137 -7.65 1.53 -15.55
N SER A 138 -7.43 0.29 -15.12
CA SER A 138 -6.99 -0.81 -15.97
C SER A 138 -8.15 -1.75 -16.35
N GLU A 139 -8.03 -2.34 -17.54
CA GLU A 139 -8.85 -3.44 -18.04
C GLU A 139 -7.93 -4.63 -18.30
N VAL A 140 -8.22 -5.76 -17.67
CA VAL A 140 -7.44 -7.00 -17.80
C VAL A 140 -8.38 -8.15 -18.18
N SER A 141 -7.94 -8.99 -19.12
CA SER A 141 -8.57 -10.28 -19.40
C SER A 141 -7.51 -11.39 -19.36
N LEU A 142 -7.13 -11.95 -20.51
CA LEU A 142 -5.98 -12.84 -20.66
C LEU A 142 -4.85 -12.05 -21.32
N GLY A 143 -3.90 -11.56 -20.54
CA GLY A 143 -2.75 -10.81 -21.04
C GLY A 143 -2.45 -9.55 -20.24
N ASP A 144 -1.74 -8.65 -20.87
CA ASP A 144 -1.32 -7.41 -20.26
C ASP A 144 -2.50 -6.44 -20.04
N PRO A 145 -2.43 -5.58 -19.02
CA PRO A 145 -3.46 -4.57 -18.78
C PRO A 145 -3.52 -3.53 -19.91
N VAL A 146 -4.71 -3.06 -20.19
CA VAL A 146 -4.95 -1.87 -21.02
C VAL A 146 -5.47 -0.77 -20.12
N TYR A 147 -4.87 0.41 -20.19
CA TYR A 147 -5.25 1.53 -19.35
C TYR A 147 -6.16 2.51 -20.09
N TYR A 148 -7.12 3.04 -19.35
CA TYR A 148 -8.08 4.03 -19.81
C TYR A 148 -8.16 5.19 -18.83
N MET A 149 -8.39 6.37 -19.37
CA MET A 149 -8.78 7.56 -18.61
C MET A 149 -10.23 7.89 -18.95
N MET A 150 -11.08 8.09 -17.94
CA MET A 150 -12.49 8.42 -18.10
C MET A 150 -12.81 9.74 -17.41
N ASN A 151 -13.52 10.62 -18.08
CA ASN A 151 -14.12 11.79 -17.49
C ASN A 151 -15.37 11.38 -16.69
N LEU A 152 -15.43 11.69 -15.39
CA LEU A 152 -16.51 11.25 -14.50
C LEU A 152 -17.83 11.97 -14.74
N ASP A 153 -17.83 13.20 -15.26
CA ASP A 153 -19.04 13.96 -15.55
C ASP A 153 -19.71 13.51 -16.85
N THR A 154 -18.91 13.19 -17.88
CA THR A 154 -19.44 12.87 -19.22
C THR A 154 -19.43 11.38 -19.54
N GLY A 155 -18.63 10.59 -18.83
CA GLY A 155 -18.38 9.18 -19.13
C GLY A 155 -17.52 8.94 -20.38
N GLU A 156 -16.95 9.99 -20.97
CA GLU A 156 -16.06 9.87 -22.12
C GLU A 156 -14.73 9.22 -21.74
N GLU A 157 -14.25 8.30 -22.56
CA GLU A 157 -13.04 7.52 -22.31
C GLU A 157 -11.96 7.74 -23.36
N VAL A 158 -10.72 7.71 -22.91
CA VAL A 158 -9.52 7.72 -23.75
C VAL A 158 -8.66 6.53 -23.36
N GLY A 159 -8.34 5.66 -24.34
CA GLY A 159 -7.40 4.56 -24.15
C GLY A 159 -5.95 5.04 -24.26
N LEU A 160 -5.09 4.53 -23.37
CA LEU A 160 -3.67 4.86 -23.36
C LEU A 160 -2.87 3.90 -24.26
N TYR A 161 -3.12 3.97 -25.57
CA TYR A 161 -2.46 3.17 -26.60
C TYR A 161 -2.39 3.93 -27.92
N GLY A 162 -1.50 3.50 -28.82
CA GLY A 162 -1.32 4.11 -30.14
C GLY A 162 0.04 3.73 -30.72
N GLU A 163 0.28 4.12 -31.99
CA GLU A 163 1.50 3.76 -32.72
C GLU A 163 2.78 4.21 -32.00
N SER A 164 2.75 5.36 -31.30
CA SER A 164 3.92 5.93 -30.62
C SER A 164 4.37 5.15 -29.39
N ILE A 165 3.46 4.48 -28.70
CA ILE A 165 3.74 3.77 -27.43
C ILE A 165 3.41 2.27 -27.51
N GLY A 166 2.75 1.78 -28.56
CA GLY A 166 2.20 0.41 -28.65
C GLY A 166 1.05 0.20 -27.67
N GLY A 167 1.18 0.71 -26.47
CA GLY A 167 0.27 0.70 -25.33
C GLY A 167 0.98 1.09 -24.06
N ALA A 168 0.24 1.47 -23.04
CA ALA A 168 0.79 1.75 -21.72
C ALA A 168 1.12 0.44 -20.99
N MET A 169 2.38 0.22 -20.65
CA MET A 169 2.83 -0.87 -19.78
C MET A 169 2.53 -0.57 -18.31
N SER A 170 2.56 0.71 -17.95
CA SER A 170 2.11 1.24 -16.66
C SER A 170 1.48 2.62 -16.85
N ALA A 171 0.60 3.02 -15.94
CA ALA A 171 -0.03 4.33 -15.98
C ALA A 171 -0.29 4.85 -14.57
N ARG A 172 0.00 6.13 -14.33
CA ARG A 172 -0.30 6.82 -13.07
C ARG A 172 -0.46 8.32 -13.27
N TRP A 173 -1.20 8.96 -12.41
CA TRP A 173 -1.24 10.42 -12.36
C TRP A 173 0.12 10.97 -11.91
N ALA A 174 0.68 11.91 -12.67
CA ALA A 174 1.84 12.69 -12.30
C ALA A 174 1.44 14.01 -11.63
N ASP A 175 0.34 14.55 -12.07
CA ASP A 175 -0.31 15.76 -11.56
C ASP A 175 -1.81 15.70 -11.91
N ASN A 176 -2.54 16.81 -11.69
CA ASN A 176 -3.98 16.83 -11.97
C ASN A 176 -4.36 16.56 -13.42
N ASP A 177 -3.50 16.91 -14.36
CA ASP A 177 -3.84 16.96 -15.80
C ASP A 177 -3.07 15.95 -16.65
N THR A 178 -2.08 15.26 -16.05
CA THR A 178 -1.10 14.45 -16.77
C THR A 178 -0.99 13.05 -16.20
N ILE A 179 -1.13 12.04 -17.06
CA ILE A 179 -0.78 10.66 -16.80
C ILE A 179 0.60 10.37 -17.39
N ILE A 180 1.39 9.56 -16.69
CA ILE A 180 2.70 9.09 -17.16
C ILE A 180 2.81 7.58 -16.98
N GLY A 181 3.75 6.98 -17.70
CA GLY A 181 4.11 5.58 -17.54
C GLY A 181 5.20 5.12 -18.48
N ALA A 182 5.52 3.83 -18.38
CA ALA A 182 6.34 3.12 -19.33
C ALA A 182 5.48 2.63 -20.50
N ALA A 183 6.05 2.60 -21.71
CA ALA A 183 5.39 2.15 -22.92
C ALA A 183 5.84 0.74 -23.34
N TYR A 184 4.95 -0.05 -23.94
CA TYR A 184 5.33 -1.37 -24.51
C TYR A 184 6.33 -1.25 -25.65
N SER A 185 6.33 -0.15 -26.39
CA SER A 185 7.36 0.14 -27.40
C SER A 185 8.74 0.49 -26.81
N GLY A 186 8.86 0.59 -25.48
CA GLY A 186 10.00 1.11 -24.74
C GLY A 186 9.87 2.60 -24.43
N GLY A 187 10.63 3.05 -23.43
CA GLY A 187 10.65 4.42 -22.99
C GLY A 187 9.46 4.86 -22.13
N ALA A 188 9.41 6.16 -21.88
CA ALA A 188 8.35 6.80 -21.11
C ALA A 188 7.42 7.62 -22.01
N TYR A 189 6.18 7.76 -21.54
CA TYR A 189 5.18 8.60 -22.20
C TYR A 189 4.48 9.54 -21.20
N MET A 190 3.89 10.59 -21.72
CA MET A 190 2.87 11.42 -21.07
C MET A 190 1.58 11.39 -21.86
N ALA A 191 0.45 11.39 -21.14
CA ALA A 191 -0.87 11.57 -21.74
C ALA A 191 -1.63 12.67 -21.00
N THR A 192 -2.29 13.56 -21.75
CA THR A 192 -3.11 14.64 -21.19
C THR A 192 -4.57 14.22 -21.04
N LYS A 193 -5.37 14.95 -20.26
CA LYS A 193 -6.83 14.75 -20.17
C LYS A 193 -7.55 14.88 -21.53
N ALA A 194 -6.93 15.55 -22.53
CA ALA A 194 -7.42 15.63 -23.91
C ALA A 194 -7.10 14.38 -24.75
N GLY A 195 -6.35 13.42 -24.19
CA GLY A 195 -5.94 12.20 -24.89
C GLY A 195 -4.72 12.36 -25.80
N GLU A 196 -4.00 13.47 -25.68
CA GLU A 196 -2.74 13.65 -26.42
C GLU A 196 -1.64 12.86 -25.74
N ILE A 197 -1.02 11.93 -26.49
CA ILE A 197 0.08 11.08 -26.01
C ILE A 197 1.38 11.56 -26.64
N THR A 198 2.39 11.83 -25.81
CA THR A 198 3.74 12.21 -26.22
C THR A 198 4.77 11.31 -25.55
N THR A 199 5.81 10.94 -26.28
CA THR A 199 6.95 10.16 -25.75
C THR A 199 8.05 11.09 -25.24
N ILE A 200 8.87 10.57 -24.33
CA ILE A 200 10.02 11.30 -23.78
C ILE A 200 11.28 10.85 -24.51
N ASP A 201 11.75 11.69 -25.42
CA ASP A 201 12.86 11.37 -26.33
C ASP A 201 14.11 10.86 -25.60
N GLU A 202 14.44 11.45 -24.46
CA GLU A 202 15.60 11.07 -23.65
C GLU A 202 15.50 9.67 -23.03
N LEU A 203 14.30 9.07 -22.99
CA LEU A 203 14.04 7.76 -22.37
C LEU A 203 13.54 6.70 -23.38
N GLN A 204 13.42 7.00 -24.67
CA GLN A 204 12.79 6.11 -25.67
C GLN A 204 13.40 4.72 -25.81
N GLU A 205 14.72 4.60 -25.61
CA GLU A 205 15.43 3.32 -25.74
C GLU A 205 15.56 2.55 -24.42
N GLU A 206 15.04 3.10 -23.32
CA GLU A 206 15.15 2.48 -22.00
C GLU A 206 14.06 1.44 -21.76
N ALA A 207 14.44 0.28 -21.24
CA ALA A 207 13.49 -0.72 -20.75
C ALA A 207 13.09 -0.37 -19.30
N LEU A 208 12.18 0.56 -19.15
CA LEU A 208 11.82 1.15 -17.85
C LEU A 208 11.05 0.16 -16.97
N PHE A 209 11.42 0.11 -15.70
CA PHE A 209 10.71 -0.64 -14.66
C PHE A 209 9.93 0.30 -13.73
N ILE A 210 10.58 1.36 -13.23
CA ILE A 210 9.95 2.41 -12.42
C ILE A 210 9.90 3.68 -13.26
N VAL A 211 8.77 4.38 -13.22
CA VAL A 211 8.60 5.70 -13.84
C VAL A 211 7.74 6.58 -12.95
N HIS A 212 8.30 7.70 -12.49
CA HIS A 212 7.59 8.76 -11.78
C HIS A 212 7.99 10.12 -12.33
N LYS A 213 7.09 11.09 -12.21
CA LYS A 213 7.37 12.49 -12.52
C LYS A 213 7.01 13.35 -11.31
N MET A 214 7.91 14.21 -10.91
CA MET A 214 7.67 15.25 -9.92
C MET A 214 8.18 16.57 -10.49
N LYS A 215 7.29 17.55 -10.64
CA LYS A 215 7.63 18.83 -11.29
C LYS A 215 8.22 18.59 -12.69
N ASP A 216 9.42 19.07 -12.97
CA ASP A 216 10.10 18.91 -14.26
C ASP A 216 11.11 17.73 -14.28
N LYS A 217 11.12 16.88 -13.25
CA LYS A 217 12.04 15.76 -13.12
C LYS A 217 11.32 14.42 -13.28
N TRP A 218 11.98 13.51 -13.99
CA TRP A 218 11.55 12.11 -14.12
C TRP A 218 12.46 11.22 -13.32
N TYR A 219 11.87 10.42 -12.44
CA TYR A 219 12.55 9.42 -11.61
C TYR A 219 12.28 8.06 -12.22
N TYR A 220 13.32 7.33 -12.53
CA TYR A 220 13.18 6.05 -13.23
C TYR A 220 14.33 5.10 -12.90
N ASN A 221 14.11 3.83 -13.13
CA ASN A 221 15.12 2.82 -13.30
C ASN A 221 14.75 1.88 -14.44
N THR A 222 15.65 0.96 -14.76
CA THR A 222 15.45 0.00 -15.84
C THR A 222 15.52 -1.42 -15.30
N SER A 223 15.01 -2.38 -16.08
CA SER A 223 15.15 -3.81 -15.76
C SER A 223 16.60 -4.31 -15.76
N ALA A 224 17.53 -3.55 -16.36
CA ALA A 224 18.96 -3.87 -16.40
C ALA A 224 19.78 -3.17 -15.30
N ASP A 225 19.29 -2.03 -14.79
CA ASP A 225 19.93 -1.25 -13.71
C ASP A 225 18.84 -0.75 -12.76
N GLU A 226 18.73 -1.39 -11.60
CA GLU A 226 17.78 -1.06 -10.54
C GLU A 226 18.17 0.18 -9.72
N THR A 227 19.25 0.89 -10.10
CA THR A 227 19.64 2.14 -9.46
C THR A 227 18.69 3.27 -9.89
N LEU A 228 18.12 3.98 -8.91
CA LEU A 228 17.23 5.10 -9.19
C LEU A 228 17.96 6.26 -9.87
N GLN A 229 17.49 6.61 -11.05
CA GLN A 229 17.99 7.70 -11.89
C GLN A 229 17.01 8.88 -11.87
N VAL A 230 17.50 10.07 -12.15
CA VAL A 230 16.68 11.24 -12.41
C VAL A 230 17.08 11.87 -13.76
N LEU A 231 16.07 12.23 -14.55
CA LEU A 231 16.18 13.05 -15.75
C LEU A 231 15.54 14.41 -15.47
N ASP A 232 16.29 15.48 -15.61
CA ASP A 232 15.78 16.84 -15.61
C ASP A 232 15.39 17.24 -17.04
N LEU A 233 14.10 17.48 -17.30
CA LEU A 233 13.63 17.81 -18.65
C LEU A 233 14.09 19.19 -19.14
N ALA A 234 14.36 20.12 -18.23
CA ALA A 234 14.78 21.48 -18.62
C ALA A 234 16.23 21.50 -19.12
N THR A 235 17.10 20.72 -18.46
CA THR A 235 18.52 20.63 -18.82
C THR A 235 18.86 19.43 -19.70
N LYS A 236 17.97 18.42 -19.74
CA LYS A 236 18.16 17.09 -20.37
C LYS A 236 19.28 16.27 -19.74
N GLU A 237 19.68 16.61 -18.54
CA GLU A 237 20.71 15.90 -17.80
C GLU A 237 20.14 14.70 -17.06
N LYS A 238 20.84 13.57 -17.15
CA LYS A 238 20.56 12.35 -16.39
C LYS A 238 21.57 12.25 -15.24
N ALA A 239 21.11 11.90 -14.06
CA ALA A 239 21.97 11.69 -12.88
C ALA A 239 21.44 10.51 -12.04
N SER A 240 22.38 9.81 -11.37
CA SER A 240 22.02 8.78 -10.41
C SER A 240 21.74 9.41 -9.05
N LEU A 241 20.68 8.95 -8.37
CA LEU A 241 20.43 9.31 -6.98
C LEU A 241 21.29 8.47 -6.00
N GLY A 242 22.01 7.46 -6.48
CA GLY A 242 22.82 6.56 -5.63
C GLY A 242 21.97 5.72 -4.67
N LEU A 243 20.74 5.39 -5.07
CA LEU A 243 19.85 4.45 -4.42
C LEU A 243 19.79 3.20 -5.31
N GLU A 244 20.41 2.11 -4.86
CA GLU A 244 20.57 0.86 -5.61
C GLU A 244 19.48 -0.13 -5.23
N HIS A 245 19.20 -1.13 -6.08
CA HIS A 245 18.21 -2.20 -5.85
C HIS A 245 16.81 -1.68 -5.52
N VAL A 246 16.39 -0.63 -6.21
CA VAL A 246 15.09 0.01 -6.03
C VAL A 246 14.03 -0.76 -6.81
N TYR A 247 13.01 -1.25 -6.11
CA TYR A 247 11.89 -1.95 -6.73
C TYR A 247 10.56 -1.18 -6.68
N ASP A 248 10.47 -0.12 -5.88
CA ASP A 248 9.32 0.79 -5.90
C ASP A 248 9.70 2.18 -5.37
N VAL A 249 8.95 3.20 -5.81
CA VAL A 249 9.10 4.60 -5.40
C VAL A 249 7.72 5.22 -5.25
N VAL A 250 7.51 5.92 -4.13
CA VAL A 250 6.26 6.63 -3.86
C VAL A 250 6.57 8.10 -3.59
N PRO A 251 6.36 8.97 -4.59
CA PRO A 251 6.50 10.42 -4.39
C PRO A 251 5.54 10.96 -3.35
N SER A 252 5.97 11.98 -2.60
CA SER A 252 5.07 12.71 -1.71
C SER A 252 4.05 13.53 -2.51
N PRO A 253 2.87 13.84 -1.94
CA PRO A 253 1.88 14.70 -2.56
C PRO A 253 2.39 16.08 -2.99
N SER A 254 3.35 16.68 -2.27
CA SER A 254 4.00 17.95 -2.63
C SER A 254 5.06 17.81 -3.73
N GLY A 255 5.53 16.59 -4.00
CA GLY A 255 6.57 16.31 -4.97
C GLY A 255 7.96 16.84 -4.59
N ASP A 256 8.30 16.83 -3.30
CA ASP A 256 9.60 17.23 -2.76
C ASP A 256 10.30 16.13 -1.94
N GLN A 257 9.63 15.01 -1.73
CA GLN A 257 10.12 13.85 -0.98
C GLN A 257 9.78 12.54 -1.70
N LEU A 258 10.56 11.52 -1.40
CA LEU A 258 10.41 10.17 -1.92
C LEU A 258 10.40 9.15 -0.80
N LEU A 259 9.52 8.16 -0.91
CA LEU A 259 9.66 6.88 -0.23
C LEU A 259 10.21 5.88 -1.25
N VAL A 260 11.32 5.25 -0.91
CA VAL A 260 12.04 4.35 -1.80
C VAL A 260 12.12 2.98 -1.14
N LEU A 261 11.65 1.97 -1.86
CA LEU A 261 11.74 0.59 -1.45
C LEU A 261 12.91 -0.08 -2.16
N GLN A 262 13.82 -0.63 -1.37
CA GLN A 262 15.04 -1.30 -1.84
C GLN A 262 15.02 -2.77 -1.39
N GLN A 263 15.55 -3.67 -2.23
CA GLN A 263 15.67 -5.09 -1.92
C GLN A 263 17.11 -5.55 -2.06
N VAL A 264 17.73 -5.97 -0.96
CA VAL A 264 19.10 -6.52 -0.96
C VAL A 264 19.05 -7.94 -0.37
N GLY A 265 19.21 -8.93 -1.23
CA GLY A 265 19.07 -10.33 -0.85
C GLY A 265 17.64 -10.63 -0.40
N ASP A 266 17.49 -11.08 0.83
CA ASP A 266 16.21 -11.41 1.46
C ASP A 266 15.66 -10.29 2.38
N ARG A 267 16.20 -9.08 2.27
CA ARG A 267 15.79 -7.93 3.09
C ARG A 267 15.32 -6.78 2.22
N SER A 268 14.16 -6.27 2.58
CA SER A 268 13.57 -5.05 2.05
C SER A 268 13.75 -3.90 3.04
N THR A 269 13.97 -2.70 2.51
CA THR A 269 14.14 -1.48 3.30
C THR A 269 13.25 -0.38 2.73
N LEU A 270 12.52 0.31 3.58
CA LEU A 270 11.77 1.52 3.25
C LEU A 270 12.59 2.74 3.69
N VAL A 271 13.00 3.54 2.72
CA VAL A 271 13.82 4.74 2.93
C VAL A 271 13.01 5.98 2.55
N TRP A 272 12.95 6.95 3.45
CA TRP A 272 12.54 8.31 3.15
C TRP A 272 13.77 9.14 2.71
N CYS A 273 13.61 9.98 1.71
CA CYS A 273 14.63 10.94 1.28
C CYS A 273 13.99 12.18 0.62
N ASP A 274 14.80 13.22 0.42
CA ASP A 274 14.41 14.36 -0.40
C ASP A 274 14.43 14.03 -1.92
N GLU A 275 13.96 14.95 -2.74
CA GLU A 275 13.89 14.81 -4.20
C GLU A 275 15.25 14.61 -4.90
N THR A 276 16.34 14.87 -4.20
CA THR A 276 17.70 14.67 -4.72
C THR A 276 18.31 13.33 -4.28
N GLY A 277 17.57 12.53 -3.51
CA GLY A 277 18.08 11.32 -2.88
C GLY A 277 19.00 11.60 -1.68
N GLY A 278 19.00 12.83 -1.16
CA GLY A 278 19.69 13.24 0.07
C GLY A 278 18.83 13.06 1.32
N ASN A 279 19.38 13.43 2.48
CA ASN A 279 18.70 13.41 3.79
C ASN A 279 18.01 12.07 4.12
N ARG A 280 18.65 10.96 3.78
CA ARG A 280 18.07 9.61 3.87
C ARG A 280 17.79 9.20 5.31
N LYS A 281 16.61 8.60 5.50
CA LYS A 281 16.19 7.99 6.76
C LYS A 281 15.52 6.65 6.49
N THR A 282 15.98 5.61 7.14
CA THR A 282 15.30 4.31 7.13
C THR A 282 14.08 4.37 8.05
N ILE A 283 12.90 4.07 7.49
CA ILE A 283 11.62 4.00 8.23
C ILE A 283 11.37 2.57 8.73
N ALA A 284 11.61 1.58 7.86
CA ALA A 284 11.37 0.18 8.19
C ALA A 284 12.33 -0.75 7.44
N GLU A 285 12.59 -1.92 8.05
CA GLU A 285 13.32 -3.02 7.44
C GLU A 285 12.64 -4.35 7.76
N GLY A 286 12.61 -5.26 6.80
CA GLY A 286 12.06 -6.61 6.99
C GLY A 286 12.31 -7.53 5.82
N ALA A 287 11.69 -8.71 5.84
CA ALA A 287 11.78 -9.67 4.73
C ALA A 287 10.94 -9.23 3.52
N GLU A 288 9.80 -8.62 3.80
CA GLU A 288 8.92 -8.07 2.76
C GLU A 288 8.35 -6.73 3.23
N LEU A 289 8.34 -5.75 2.33
CA LEU A 289 7.73 -4.44 2.50
C LEU A 289 6.87 -4.11 1.29
N GLY A 290 5.72 -3.48 1.51
CA GLY A 290 4.81 -3.07 0.44
C GLY A 290 3.67 -2.20 0.95
N GLY A 291 2.68 -1.93 0.10
CA GLY A 291 1.51 -1.15 0.48
C GLY A 291 1.82 0.27 0.96
N VAL A 292 2.92 0.84 0.46
CA VAL A 292 3.41 2.14 0.91
C VAL A 292 2.55 3.25 0.35
N SER A 293 2.07 4.14 1.22
CA SER A 293 1.32 5.33 0.80
C SER A 293 1.48 6.48 1.79
N TRP A 294 1.39 7.70 1.27
CA TRP A 294 1.36 8.93 2.04
C TRP A 294 -0.07 9.33 2.41
N SER A 295 -0.27 9.86 3.62
CA SER A 295 -1.44 10.70 3.88
C SER A 295 -1.34 12.00 3.07
N GLN A 296 -2.51 12.62 2.78
CA GLN A 296 -2.56 13.81 1.93
C GLN A 296 -1.78 14.99 2.53
N ASP A 297 -1.77 15.12 3.85
CA ASP A 297 -1.01 16.13 4.60
C ASP A 297 0.49 15.79 4.76
N GLN A 298 0.92 14.60 4.27
CA GLN A 298 2.28 14.08 4.32
C GLN A 298 2.82 13.84 5.75
N ARG A 299 1.94 13.82 6.74
CA ARG A 299 2.32 13.51 8.11
C ARG A 299 2.50 12.01 8.34
N MET A 300 1.64 11.19 7.73
CA MET A 300 1.61 9.75 7.97
C MET A 300 2.02 8.95 6.74
N ILE A 301 2.73 7.85 6.98
CA ILE A 301 3.13 6.87 5.97
C ILE A 301 2.59 5.51 6.39
N ALA A 302 1.71 4.93 5.57
CA ALA A 302 1.28 3.55 5.74
C ALA A 302 2.22 2.59 5.02
N TYR A 303 2.45 1.40 5.58
CA TYR A 303 3.21 0.33 4.93
C TYR A 303 2.89 -1.03 5.54
N SER A 304 2.95 -2.08 4.73
CA SER A 304 2.91 -3.47 5.22
C SER A 304 4.31 -3.99 5.43
N LEU A 305 4.52 -4.76 6.50
CA LEU A 305 5.82 -5.32 6.88
C LEU A 305 5.67 -6.78 7.28
N LYS A 306 6.56 -7.64 6.74
CA LYS A 306 6.89 -8.94 7.26
C LYS A 306 8.31 -8.89 7.84
N ALA A 307 8.43 -9.06 9.14
CA ALA A 307 9.70 -8.85 9.83
C ALA A 307 10.79 -9.84 9.43
N ASP A 308 10.46 -11.14 9.36
CA ASP A 308 11.41 -12.23 9.10
C ASP A 308 10.97 -13.14 7.95
N VAL A 309 11.92 -13.68 7.19
CA VAL A 309 11.67 -14.63 6.09
C VAL A 309 10.91 -15.88 6.56
N SER A 310 11.26 -16.40 7.73
CA SER A 310 10.62 -17.58 8.34
C SER A 310 9.46 -17.24 9.26
N GLY A 311 9.25 -15.93 9.53
CA GLY A 311 8.22 -15.43 10.44
C GLY A 311 6.83 -15.50 9.84
N THR A 312 5.85 -15.73 10.69
CA THR A 312 4.42 -15.63 10.35
C THR A 312 3.86 -14.26 10.69
N THR A 313 4.68 -13.38 11.29
CA THR A 313 4.25 -12.06 11.73
C THR A 313 4.29 -11.09 10.56
N HIS A 314 3.09 -10.77 10.09
CA HIS A 314 2.85 -9.73 9.11
C HIS A 314 2.03 -8.64 9.78
N GLY A 315 2.20 -7.40 9.37
CA GLY A 315 1.42 -6.30 9.91
C GLY A 315 1.31 -5.13 8.98
N LEU A 316 0.28 -4.34 9.20
CA LEU A 316 0.12 -3.01 8.62
C LEU A 316 0.51 -1.98 9.67
N TYR A 317 1.34 -1.03 9.28
CA TYR A 317 1.92 -0.02 10.15
C TYR A 317 1.64 1.37 9.60
N VAL A 318 1.59 2.33 10.50
CA VAL A 318 1.61 3.75 10.18
C VAL A 318 2.77 4.40 10.92
N TYR A 319 3.64 5.06 10.17
CA TYR A 319 4.73 5.88 10.67
C TYR A 319 4.29 7.34 10.69
N ASP A 320 4.45 8.00 11.84
CA ASP A 320 4.17 9.42 12.02
C ASP A 320 5.48 10.22 11.90
N MET A 321 5.56 11.06 10.89
CA MET A 321 6.71 11.92 10.60
C MET A 321 7.00 12.95 11.72
N LEU A 322 6.00 13.29 12.56
CA LEU A 322 6.17 14.27 13.64
C LEU A 322 6.75 13.65 14.90
N SER A 323 6.27 12.47 15.28
CA SER A 323 6.76 11.76 16.48
C SER A 323 7.97 10.88 16.20
N ASP A 324 8.22 10.54 14.93
CA ASP A 324 9.25 9.60 14.51
C ASP A 324 8.99 8.16 14.99
N GLU A 325 7.73 7.78 15.11
CA GLU A 325 7.30 6.50 15.63
C GLU A 325 6.44 5.72 14.62
N SER A 326 6.59 4.39 14.62
CA SER A 326 5.73 3.47 13.87
C SER A 326 4.75 2.79 14.80
N THR A 327 3.46 2.83 14.45
CA THR A 327 2.40 2.12 15.17
C THR A 327 1.85 1.00 14.30
N GLN A 328 1.80 -0.23 14.82
CA GLN A 328 1.13 -1.34 14.15
C GLN A 328 -0.39 -1.15 14.31
N ILE A 329 -1.09 -1.04 13.18
CA ILE A 329 -2.54 -0.80 13.14
C ILE A 329 -3.36 -2.03 12.79
N ALA A 330 -2.74 -3.07 12.19
CA ALA A 330 -3.36 -4.36 11.95
C ALA A 330 -2.32 -5.48 11.91
N VAL A 331 -2.72 -6.69 12.30
CA VAL A 331 -1.87 -7.89 12.32
C VAL A 331 -2.33 -8.90 11.27
N GLY A 332 -1.42 -9.76 10.82
CA GLY A 332 -1.74 -10.79 9.84
C GLY A 332 -1.93 -10.27 8.42
N ILE A 333 -1.57 -9.01 8.16
CA ILE A 333 -1.68 -8.39 6.84
C ILE A 333 -0.38 -8.62 6.09
N GLY A 334 -0.47 -9.27 4.92
CA GLY A 334 0.64 -9.44 3.99
C GLY A 334 0.80 -8.25 3.06
N ASN A 335 1.28 -8.51 1.86
CA ASN A 335 1.35 -7.46 0.82
C ASN A 335 -0.07 -6.98 0.48
N THR A 336 -0.30 -5.69 0.58
CA THR A 336 -1.61 -5.05 0.41
C THR A 336 -1.47 -3.74 -0.35
N VAL A 337 -2.58 -3.20 -0.81
CA VAL A 337 -2.67 -1.83 -1.34
C VAL A 337 -3.34 -0.96 -0.30
N THR A 338 -2.76 0.18 0.00
CA THR A 338 -3.30 1.13 0.97
C THR A 338 -3.74 2.43 0.31
N ARG A 339 -4.80 3.05 0.84
CA ARG A 339 -5.34 4.34 0.36
C ARG A 339 -5.84 5.15 1.53
N TRP A 340 -5.28 6.32 1.72
CA TRP A 340 -5.72 7.27 2.73
C TRP A 340 -6.98 8.02 2.29
N SER A 341 -7.88 8.28 3.23
CA SER A 341 -8.98 9.23 3.03
C SER A 341 -8.45 10.65 2.84
N PRO A 342 -9.21 11.58 2.25
CA PRO A 342 -8.77 12.95 2.05
C PRO A 342 -8.35 13.67 3.33
N SER A 343 -9.00 13.42 4.46
CA SER A 343 -8.62 13.97 5.78
C SER A 343 -7.36 13.33 6.37
N GLY A 344 -7.01 12.10 5.94
CA GLY A 344 -5.99 11.28 6.60
C GLY A 344 -6.46 10.61 7.90
N GLU A 345 -7.73 10.72 8.26
CA GLU A 345 -8.29 10.08 9.46
C GLU A 345 -8.71 8.62 9.23
N SER A 346 -8.73 8.18 7.97
CA SER A 346 -9.04 6.80 7.60
C SER A 346 -8.04 6.24 6.59
N LEU A 347 -7.71 4.95 6.75
CA LEU A 347 -6.85 4.21 5.85
C LEU A 347 -7.57 2.96 5.34
N ALA A 348 -7.84 2.90 4.04
CA ALA A 348 -8.32 1.69 3.40
C ALA A 348 -7.14 0.77 3.05
N TYR A 349 -7.30 -0.54 3.28
CA TYR A 349 -6.41 -1.55 2.74
C TYR A 349 -7.20 -2.71 2.17
N THR A 350 -6.64 -3.42 1.19
CA THR A 350 -7.29 -4.54 0.52
C THR A 350 -6.40 -5.77 0.58
N GLU A 351 -6.97 -6.89 0.96
CA GLU A 351 -6.30 -8.20 1.01
C GLU A 351 -7.01 -9.23 0.12
N TRP A 352 -6.24 -10.16 -0.42
CA TRP A 352 -6.76 -11.31 -1.16
C TRP A 352 -6.96 -12.50 -0.22
N SER A 353 -8.20 -12.97 -0.08
CA SER A 353 -8.54 -14.10 0.81
C SER A 353 -8.24 -15.48 0.23
N GLY A 354 -7.71 -15.56 -0.98
CA GLY A 354 -7.57 -16.79 -1.76
C GLY A 354 -8.72 -17.02 -2.76
N THR A 355 -9.85 -16.34 -2.58
CA THR A 355 -11.03 -16.45 -3.44
C THR A 355 -11.62 -15.11 -3.86
N GLN A 356 -11.47 -14.08 -3.04
CA GLN A 356 -12.03 -12.75 -3.29
C GLN A 356 -11.16 -11.66 -2.64
N PHE A 357 -11.29 -10.45 -3.12
CA PHE A 357 -10.73 -9.27 -2.47
C PHE A 357 -11.65 -8.81 -1.34
N ASN A 358 -11.05 -8.52 -0.20
CA ASN A 358 -11.74 -7.90 0.94
C ASN A 358 -11.00 -6.64 1.32
N SER A 359 -11.74 -5.55 1.45
CA SER A 359 -11.19 -4.29 1.92
C SER A 359 -11.56 -4.03 3.37
N HIS A 360 -10.76 -3.22 4.01
CA HIS A 360 -10.97 -2.78 5.38
C HIS A 360 -10.68 -1.29 5.46
N ILE A 361 -11.43 -0.58 6.26
CA ILE A 361 -11.16 0.83 6.59
C ILE A 361 -10.79 0.91 8.06
N VAL A 362 -9.57 1.35 8.32
CA VAL A 362 -9.05 1.64 9.67
C VAL A 362 -9.30 3.11 9.96
N HIS A 363 -10.05 3.40 11.01
CA HIS A 363 -10.27 4.76 11.52
C HIS A 363 -9.22 5.08 12.57
N ILE A 364 -8.56 6.22 12.41
CA ILE A 364 -7.35 6.59 13.15
C ILE A 364 -7.62 7.91 13.88
N ASP A 365 -7.38 7.92 15.18
CA ASP A 365 -7.24 9.16 15.95
C ASP A 365 -5.76 9.52 16.03
N SER A 366 -5.39 10.62 15.41
CA SER A 366 -4.05 11.20 15.40
C SER A 366 -3.98 12.52 16.16
N SER A 367 -5.00 12.83 16.97
CA SER A 367 -5.02 14.03 17.79
C SER A 367 -3.98 13.93 18.92
N LEU A 368 -2.95 14.78 18.82
CA LEU A 368 -1.93 14.98 19.86
C LEU A 368 -2.42 15.95 20.93
#